data_7fa00458e742af77da6ea48e6a18e6c8
#
_entry.id   7fa00458e742af77da6ea48e6a18e6c8
#
_cell.length_a   1.000
_cell.length_b   1.000
_cell.length_c   1.000
_cell.angle_alpha   90.00
_cell.angle_beta   90.00
_cell.angle_gamma   90.00
#
_symmetry.space_group_name_H-M   'P 1'
#
loop_
_entity.id
_entity.type
_entity.pdbx_description
1 polymer ?
#
loop_
_entity_poly.entity_id
_entity_poly.type
_entity_poly.pdbx_seq_one_letter_code
_entity_poly.pdbx_strand_id
1 'polypeptide(L)'
;MRRREVITLLGGAAAAWPLGARAEVASKRPLIAWLSGGTAQFSAGFVDNFLRGMRDLGYIEGRNFDMVYRFADGYGDRLPALTDEVVRLKPDVILASAIIAAFAARKATSTIPIVSPALADAVHLGLIASEARPGGNVTGIEPYVEGLPAKQIEFAREILPGVRTIGLLTNSTDPKAPPQAQELESLARTVGAKAVSADANVPEDINGALQALAGERVDVVIVLQTSMLLSSSQNIATAALAKRLPTVYGYREHVLAGGLISYGVDLRWFLSRRLLCRQNPARSCTG
;
A
#
# COMPACT_ATOMS: atom_id res chain seq x y z
N MET A 1 68.39 39.81 -19.92
CA MET A 1 66.96 39.46 -19.72
C MET A 1 66.53 40.18 -18.44
N ARG A 2 65.62 41.12 -18.57
CA ARG A 2 65.13 41.97 -17.47
C ARG A 2 63.99 41.28 -16.73
N ARG A 3 64.04 41.25 -15.41
CA ARG A 3 63.05 40.60 -14.50
C ARG A 3 61.58 41.02 -14.76
N ARG A 4 61.37 42.09 -15.52
CA ARG A 4 60.01 42.57 -15.90
C ARG A 4 59.35 41.76 -17.00
N GLU A 5 60.08 41.08 -17.86
CA GLU A 5 59.50 40.32 -18.99
C GLU A 5 58.99 38.94 -18.56
N VAL A 6 59.51 38.40 -17.44
CA VAL A 6 59.05 37.10 -16.89
C VAL A 6 57.69 37.23 -16.15
N ILE A 7 57.42 38.40 -15.58
CA ILE A 7 56.20 38.67 -14.81
C ILE A 7 55.01 38.88 -15.75
N THR A 8 55.24 39.42 -16.94
CA THR A 8 54.17 39.61 -17.93
C THR A 8 53.73 38.30 -18.61
N LEU A 9 54.59 37.32 -18.72
CA LEU A 9 54.29 36.00 -19.27
C LEU A 9 53.55 35.08 -18.26
N LEU A 10 53.74 35.30 -16.96
CA LEU A 10 53.00 34.54 -15.92
C LEU A 10 51.66 35.14 -15.58
N GLY A 11 51.45 36.44 -15.84
CA GLY A 11 50.14 37.11 -15.62
C GLY A 11 49.10 36.82 -16.67
N GLY A 12 49.48 36.40 -17.90
CA GLY A 12 48.56 36.07 -18.98
C GLY A 12 47.97 34.65 -18.94
N ALA A 13 48.62 33.75 -18.23
CA ALA A 13 48.16 32.35 -18.12
C ALA A 13 47.09 32.13 -17.03
N ALA A 14 46.93 33.08 -16.12
CA ALA A 14 45.90 32.97 -15.06
C ALA A 14 44.49 33.45 -15.50
N ALA A 15 44.39 34.16 -16.63
CA ALA A 15 43.13 34.68 -17.13
C ALA A 15 42.39 33.75 -18.13
N ALA A 16 43.03 32.64 -18.51
CA ALA A 16 42.45 31.61 -19.38
C ALA A 16 42.13 30.32 -18.62
N TRP A 17 41.78 30.43 -17.32
CA TRP A 17 41.03 29.32 -16.73
C TRP A 17 39.71 29.25 -17.48
N PRO A 18 39.46 28.17 -18.23
CA PRO A 18 38.13 28.04 -18.79
C PRO A 18 37.21 28.10 -17.57
N LEU A 19 36.27 29.03 -17.60
CA LEU A 19 35.00 28.84 -16.95
C LEU A 19 34.45 27.57 -17.62
N GLY A 20 35.04 26.44 -17.17
CA GLY A 20 34.55 25.14 -17.53
C GLY A 20 33.08 25.23 -17.21
N ALA A 21 32.30 25.38 -18.24
CA ALA A 21 30.90 25.09 -18.18
C ALA A 21 30.83 23.84 -17.31
N ARG A 22 30.36 23.95 -16.09
CA ARG A 22 29.74 22.84 -15.40
C ARG A 22 28.61 22.47 -16.38
N ALA A 23 28.95 21.66 -17.37
CA ALA A 23 27.97 20.82 -18.00
C ALA A 23 27.34 20.12 -16.80
N GLU A 24 26.20 20.64 -16.40
CA GLU A 24 25.28 19.94 -15.53
C GLU A 24 25.07 18.65 -16.31
N VAL A 25 25.87 17.63 -15.97
CA VAL A 25 25.61 16.26 -16.38
C VAL A 25 24.18 16.13 -15.94
N ALA A 26 23.28 16.13 -16.90
CA ALA A 26 21.85 15.97 -16.64
C ALA A 26 21.74 14.65 -15.87
N SER A 27 21.86 14.75 -14.56
CA SER A 27 21.80 13.60 -13.68
C SER A 27 20.43 13.03 -13.93
N LYS A 28 20.40 11.82 -14.44
CA LYS A 28 19.15 11.10 -14.70
C LYS A 28 18.29 11.27 -13.44
N ARG A 29 17.13 11.88 -13.59
CA ARG A 29 16.23 12.07 -12.46
C ARG A 29 15.89 10.71 -11.87
N PRO A 30 15.89 10.57 -10.54
CA PRO A 30 15.43 9.34 -9.89
C PRO A 30 14.06 8.95 -10.39
N LEU A 31 13.88 7.68 -10.71
CA LEU A 31 12.61 7.10 -11.14
C LEU A 31 11.99 6.32 -10.01
N ILE A 32 10.79 6.69 -9.61
CA ILE A 32 10.00 5.98 -8.61
C ILE A 32 8.87 5.25 -9.33
N ALA A 33 8.70 3.96 -9.07
CA ALA A 33 7.60 3.18 -9.60
C ALA A 33 6.54 2.94 -8.53
N TRP A 34 5.30 3.34 -8.82
CA TRP A 34 4.13 3.00 -8.01
C TRP A 34 3.49 1.71 -8.54
N LEU A 35 3.44 0.67 -7.71
CA LEU A 35 2.81 -0.61 -8.02
C LEU A 35 1.65 -0.87 -7.07
N SER A 36 0.45 -1.09 -7.61
CA SER A 36 -0.78 -1.28 -6.84
C SER A 36 -1.59 -2.48 -7.33
N GLY A 37 -2.16 -3.23 -6.39
CA GLY A 37 -3.18 -4.24 -6.69
C GLY A 37 -4.56 -3.64 -6.99
N GLY A 38 -4.83 -2.40 -6.59
CA GLY A 38 -6.10 -1.69 -6.81
C GLY A 38 -6.14 -0.92 -8.12
N THR A 39 -7.17 -0.06 -8.27
CA THR A 39 -7.39 0.79 -9.45
C THR A 39 -6.66 2.13 -9.34
N ALA A 40 -6.42 2.78 -10.47
CA ALA A 40 -5.88 4.14 -10.51
C ALA A 40 -6.80 5.14 -9.79
N GLN A 41 -8.11 5.06 -10.05
CA GLN A 41 -9.10 5.94 -9.44
C GLN A 41 -9.11 5.83 -7.90
N PHE A 42 -9.10 4.61 -7.38
CA PHE A 42 -9.04 4.38 -5.93
C PHE A 42 -7.72 4.87 -5.34
N SER A 43 -6.61 4.65 -6.04
CA SER A 43 -5.27 5.02 -5.58
C SER A 43 -4.99 6.52 -5.65
N ALA A 44 -5.77 7.32 -6.39
CA ALA A 44 -5.50 8.74 -6.65
C ALA A 44 -5.26 9.54 -5.37
N GLY A 45 -6.13 9.40 -4.36
CA GLY A 45 -5.97 10.10 -3.09
C GLY A 45 -4.71 9.71 -2.29
N PHE A 46 -4.26 8.46 -2.44
CA PHE A 46 -3.02 7.97 -1.83
C PHE A 46 -1.78 8.51 -2.56
N VAL A 47 -1.81 8.50 -3.89
CA VAL A 47 -0.76 9.08 -4.73
C VAL A 47 -0.64 10.59 -4.45
N ASP A 48 -1.75 11.33 -4.39
CA ASP A 48 -1.76 12.76 -4.09
C ASP A 48 -1.15 13.07 -2.71
N ASN A 49 -1.46 12.27 -1.70
CA ASN A 49 -0.89 12.42 -0.36
C ASN A 49 0.62 12.13 -0.37
N PHE A 50 1.08 11.10 -1.08
CA PHE A 50 2.49 10.83 -1.28
C PHE A 50 3.21 11.99 -1.97
N LEU A 51 2.69 12.46 -3.10
CA LEU A 51 3.26 13.58 -3.85
C LEU A 51 3.26 14.89 -3.05
N ARG A 52 2.25 15.10 -2.18
CA ARG A 52 2.23 16.23 -1.26
C ARG A 52 3.39 16.15 -0.27
N GLY A 53 3.58 14.99 0.37
CA GLY A 53 4.71 14.77 1.27
C GLY A 53 6.07 14.93 0.58
N MET A 54 6.20 14.48 -0.66
CA MET A 54 7.40 14.69 -1.47
C MET A 54 7.65 16.18 -1.70
N ARG A 55 6.62 16.96 -2.05
CA ARG A 55 6.71 18.43 -2.22
C ARG A 55 7.15 19.13 -0.95
N ASP A 56 6.63 18.74 0.21
CA ASP A 56 7.03 19.29 1.52
C ASP A 56 8.52 19.09 1.81
N LEU A 57 9.14 18.08 1.19
CA LEU A 57 10.57 17.80 1.24
C LEU A 57 11.37 18.41 0.09
N GLY A 58 10.74 19.16 -0.81
CA GLY A 58 11.38 19.80 -1.96
C GLY A 58 11.49 18.92 -3.20
N TYR A 59 10.85 17.74 -3.22
CA TYR A 59 10.78 16.88 -4.39
C TYR A 59 9.52 17.18 -5.21
N ILE A 60 9.70 17.46 -6.51
CA ILE A 60 8.63 17.81 -7.45
C ILE A 60 8.71 16.88 -8.64
N GLU A 61 7.64 16.10 -8.86
CA GLU A 61 7.52 15.22 -10.02
C GLU A 61 7.71 15.99 -11.33
N GLY A 62 8.47 15.40 -12.27
CA GLY A 62 8.84 16.03 -13.54
C GLY A 62 9.97 17.06 -13.45
N ARG A 63 10.38 17.48 -12.23
CA ARG A 63 11.46 18.45 -12.02
C ARG A 63 12.73 17.81 -11.50
N ASN A 64 12.66 17.07 -10.38
CA ASN A 64 13.83 16.46 -9.74
C ASN A 64 13.65 14.97 -9.43
N PHE A 65 12.51 14.39 -9.76
CA PHE A 65 12.26 12.95 -9.88
C PHE A 65 11.12 12.69 -10.89
N ASP A 66 11.01 11.44 -11.34
CA ASP A 66 9.96 10.99 -12.25
C ASP A 66 9.18 9.83 -11.59
N MET A 67 7.90 9.68 -11.98
CA MET A 67 7.04 8.59 -11.54
C MET A 67 6.60 7.72 -12.71
N VAL A 68 6.45 6.43 -12.45
CA VAL A 68 5.72 5.50 -13.31
C VAL A 68 4.70 4.76 -12.47
N TYR A 69 3.51 4.58 -12.99
CA TYR A 69 2.38 3.98 -12.27
C TYR A 69 1.94 2.69 -12.95
N ARG A 70 1.69 1.64 -12.14
CA ARG A 70 1.10 0.37 -12.58
C ARG A 70 0.02 -0.06 -11.61
N PHE A 71 -1.16 -0.33 -12.14
CA PHE A 71 -2.35 -0.74 -11.39
C PHE A 71 -2.85 -2.07 -11.93
N ALA A 72 -3.11 -3.02 -11.04
CA ALA A 72 -3.66 -4.32 -11.40
C ALA A 72 -5.19 -4.32 -11.50
N ASP A 73 -5.85 -3.20 -11.18
CA ASP A 73 -7.29 -2.99 -11.27
C ASP A 73 -8.14 -4.04 -10.50
N GLY A 74 -7.59 -4.57 -9.39
CA GLY A 74 -8.22 -5.62 -8.60
C GLY A 74 -7.89 -7.04 -9.07
N TYR A 75 -7.18 -7.21 -10.18
CA TYR A 75 -6.80 -8.51 -10.72
C TYR A 75 -5.37 -8.85 -10.26
N GLY A 76 -5.25 -9.58 -9.15
CA GLY A 76 -3.96 -9.92 -8.53
C GLY A 76 -3.02 -10.69 -9.44
N ASP A 77 -3.55 -11.48 -10.38
CA ASP A 77 -2.82 -12.24 -11.39
C ASP A 77 -2.07 -11.36 -12.41
N ARG A 78 -2.44 -10.09 -12.56
CA ARG A 78 -1.73 -9.12 -13.40
C ARG A 78 -0.44 -8.60 -12.77
N LEU A 79 -0.30 -8.67 -11.44
CA LEU A 79 0.84 -8.11 -10.71
C LEU A 79 2.20 -8.65 -11.18
N PRO A 80 2.39 -9.95 -11.47
CA PRO A 80 3.68 -10.44 -11.97
C PRO A 80 4.12 -9.74 -13.26
N ALA A 81 3.25 -9.66 -14.26
CA ALA A 81 3.57 -9.03 -15.55
C ALA A 81 3.83 -7.52 -15.39
N LEU A 82 3.00 -6.81 -14.60
CA LEU A 82 3.19 -5.38 -14.32
C LEU A 82 4.49 -5.12 -13.56
N THR A 83 4.86 -6.03 -12.66
CA THR A 83 6.12 -5.93 -11.92
C THR A 83 7.33 -6.14 -12.84
N ASP A 84 7.27 -7.09 -13.75
CA ASP A 84 8.33 -7.31 -14.75
C ASP A 84 8.50 -6.09 -15.66
N GLU A 85 7.41 -5.41 -16.04
CA GLU A 85 7.48 -4.13 -16.75
C GLU A 85 8.20 -3.06 -15.90
N VAL A 86 7.83 -2.93 -14.64
CA VAL A 86 8.46 -1.98 -13.72
C VAL A 86 9.95 -2.26 -13.55
N VAL A 87 10.34 -3.52 -13.34
CA VAL A 87 11.76 -3.89 -13.16
C VAL A 87 12.58 -3.60 -14.42
N ARG A 88 12.01 -3.81 -15.62
CA ARG A 88 12.69 -3.45 -16.90
C ARG A 88 12.99 -1.96 -17.02
N LEU A 89 12.19 -1.09 -16.43
CA LEU A 89 12.43 0.36 -16.41
C LEU A 89 13.59 0.76 -15.46
N LYS A 90 14.07 -0.18 -14.62
CA LYS A 90 15.14 0.03 -13.65
C LYS A 90 14.88 1.25 -12.76
N PRO A 91 13.76 1.28 -12.01
CA PRO A 91 13.49 2.38 -11.11
C PRO A 91 14.48 2.37 -9.93
N ASP A 92 14.70 3.52 -9.34
CA ASP A 92 15.53 3.65 -8.14
C ASP A 92 14.80 3.13 -6.89
N VAL A 93 13.46 3.16 -6.89
CA VAL A 93 12.60 2.65 -5.82
C VAL A 93 11.27 2.15 -6.39
N ILE A 94 10.77 1.04 -5.86
CA ILE A 94 9.40 0.57 -6.07
C ILE A 94 8.57 0.89 -4.83
N LEU A 95 7.53 1.70 -5.00
CA LEU A 95 6.48 1.90 -3.99
C LEU A 95 5.39 0.86 -4.21
N ALA A 96 5.37 -0.18 -3.38
CA ALA A 96 4.36 -1.21 -3.40
C ALA A 96 3.22 -0.83 -2.45
N SER A 97 2.05 -0.46 -2.98
CA SER A 97 0.98 0.19 -2.20
C SER A 97 0.36 -0.71 -1.12
N ALA A 98 0.54 -2.03 -1.21
CA ALA A 98 0.07 -3.02 -0.23
C ALA A 98 0.93 -4.29 -0.28
N ILE A 99 0.67 -5.21 0.66
CA ILE A 99 1.44 -6.46 0.84
C ILE A 99 1.48 -7.32 -0.43
N ILE A 100 0.38 -7.47 -1.15
CA ILE A 100 0.33 -8.27 -2.40
C ILE A 100 1.27 -7.70 -3.48
N ALA A 101 1.33 -6.38 -3.62
CA ALA A 101 2.25 -5.70 -4.54
C ALA A 101 3.71 -5.84 -4.08
N ALA A 102 3.96 -5.81 -2.76
CA ALA A 102 5.29 -5.99 -2.19
C ALA A 102 5.81 -7.41 -2.42
N PHE A 103 4.95 -8.44 -2.31
CA PHE A 103 5.29 -9.82 -2.66
C PHE A 103 5.65 -9.97 -4.14
N ALA A 104 4.83 -9.40 -5.04
CA ALA A 104 5.11 -9.44 -6.47
C ALA A 104 6.46 -8.77 -6.78
N ALA A 105 6.70 -7.58 -6.23
CA ALA A 105 7.96 -6.86 -6.41
C ALA A 105 9.17 -7.64 -5.84
N ARG A 106 9.06 -8.19 -4.62
CA ARG A 106 10.12 -8.99 -3.98
C ARG A 106 10.49 -10.23 -4.78
N LYS A 107 9.51 -10.86 -5.42
CA LYS A 107 9.72 -12.03 -6.28
C LYS A 107 10.48 -11.66 -7.57
N ALA A 108 10.23 -10.49 -8.13
CA ALA A 108 10.80 -10.06 -9.41
C ALA A 108 12.19 -9.40 -9.26
N THR A 109 12.53 -8.84 -8.09
CA THR A 109 13.83 -8.21 -7.86
C THR A 109 14.31 -8.38 -6.43
N SER A 110 15.62 -8.60 -6.27
CA SER A 110 16.31 -8.61 -4.98
C SER A 110 17.19 -7.37 -4.75
N THR A 111 17.31 -6.51 -5.76
CA THR A 111 18.27 -5.38 -5.75
C THR A 111 17.60 -4.02 -5.73
N ILE A 112 16.44 -3.85 -6.41
CA ILE A 112 15.71 -2.59 -6.39
C ILE A 112 15.03 -2.44 -5.02
N PRO A 113 15.24 -1.34 -4.29
CA PRO A 113 14.56 -1.08 -3.03
C PRO A 113 13.03 -1.07 -3.20
N ILE A 114 12.33 -1.77 -2.32
CA ILE A 114 10.87 -1.85 -2.28
C ILE A 114 10.41 -1.21 -0.98
N VAL A 115 9.57 -0.19 -1.07
CA VAL A 115 8.99 0.50 0.07
C VAL A 115 7.47 0.32 0.05
N SER A 116 6.89 -0.17 1.14
CA SER A 116 5.44 -0.33 1.24
C SER A 116 4.88 0.52 2.39
N PRO A 117 3.87 1.36 2.14
CA PRO A 117 3.18 2.11 3.18
C PRO A 117 2.21 1.25 4.01
N ALA A 118 1.89 0.05 3.52
CA ALA A 118 0.94 -0.86 4.15
C ALA A 118 1.46 -2.30 4.10
N LEU A 119 2.53 -2.54 4.89
CA LEU A 119 3.25 -3.81 4.97
C LEU A 119 2.69 -4.69 6.10
N ALA A 120 1.37 -4.90 6.10
CA ALA A 120 0.71 -5.64 7.17
C ALA A 120 1.15 -7.11 7.23
N ASP A 121 1.47 -7.58 8.43
CA ASP A 121 1.79 -8.99 8.74
C ASP A 121 3.02 -9.55 7.99
N ALA A 122 3.92 -8.65 7.58
CA ALA A 122 5.04 -8.97 6.70
C ALA A 122 6.05 -9.96 7.28
N VAL A 123 6.22 -9.97 8.59
CA VAL A 123 7.10 -10.94 9.29
C VAL A 123 6.48 -12.33 9.28
N HIS A 124 5.22 -12.45 9.69
CA HIS A 124 4.50 -13.72 9.71
C HIS A 124 4.39 -14.34 8.31
N LEU A 125 4.15 -13.51 7.30
CA LEU A 125 4.09 -13.91 5.90
C LEU A 125 5.47 -14.18 5.26
N GLY A 126 6.57 -13.99 6.00
CA GLY A 126 7.92 -14.26 5.53
C GLY A 126 8.46 -13.28 4.49
N LEU A 127 7.84 -12.12 4.35
CA LEU A 127 8.31 -11.08 3.41
C LEU A 127 9.53 -10.33 3.93
N ILE A 128 9.60 -10.12 5.25
CA ILE A 128 10.74 -9.53 5.96
C ILE A 128 11.13 -10.40 7.17
N ALA A 129 12.38 -10.34 7.59
CA ALA A 129 12.88 -11.13 8.71
C ALA A 129 12.38 -10.60 10.07
N SER A 130 12.33 -9.29 10.25
CA SER A 130 11.74 -8.60 11.40
C SER A 130 11.47 -7.14 11.07
N GLU A 131 10.63 -6.46 11.84
CA GLU A 131 10.34 -5.04 11.66
C GLU A 131 11.59 -4.16 11.84
N ALA A 132 12.43 -4.47 12.83
CA ALA A 132 13.63 -3.71 13.12
C ALA A 132 14.75 -3.96 12.11
N ARG A 133 14.82 -5.17 11.54
CA ARG A 133 15.84 -5.60 10.57
C ARG A 133 15.18 -6.42 9.46
N PRO A 134 14.64 -5.77 8.42
CA PRO A 134 13.92 -6.45 7.34
C PRO A 134 14.73 -7.54 6.61
N GLY A 135 16.07 -7.41 6.55
CA GLY A 135 16.98 -8.46 6.05
C GLY A 135 17.04 -8.60 4.53
N GLY A 136 16.34 -7.78 3.77
CA GLY A 136 16.29 -7.81 2.30
C GLY A 136 16.10 -6.42 1.71
N ASN A 137 15.59 -6.38 0.46
CA ASN A 137 15.30 -5.14 -0.25
C ASN A 137 13.90 -4.57 0.01
N VAL A 138 13.11 -5.16 0.91
CA VAL A 138 11.77 -4.71 1.29
C VAL A 138 11.82 -4.00 2.63
N THR A 139 11.20 -2.83 2.71
CA THR A 139 10.95 -2.08 3.94
C THR A 139 9.60 -1.39 3.86
N GLY A 140 9.08 -0.90 4.99
CA GLY A 140 7.80 -0.20 4.96
C GLY A 140 7.29 0.14 6.34
N ILE A 141 5.99 0.41 6.38
CA ILE A 141 5.25 0.70 7.61
C ILE A 141 4.21 -0.41 7.76
N GLU A 142 4.15 -1.00 8.95
CA GLU A 142 3.07 -1.92 9.31
C GLU A 142 1.90 -1.11 9.86
N PRO A 143 0.73 -1.14 9.20
CA PRO A 143 -0.48 -0.60 9.76
C PRO A 143 -1.02 -1.59 10.80
N TYR A 144 -0.70 -1.36 12.06
CA TYR A 144 -1.12 -2.24 13.15
C TYR A 144 -2.23 -1.62 13.97
N VAL A 145 -3.28 -2.40 14.22
CA VAL A 145 -4.32 -2.13 15.22
C VAL A 145 -4.48 -3.39 16.07
N GLU A 146 -4.05 -3.30 17.31
CA GLU A 146 -4.11 -4.42 18.24
C GLU A 146 -5.54 -4.95 18.41
N GLY A 147 -5.71 -6.27 18.29
CA GLY A 147 -6.99 -6.91 18.47
C GLY A 147 -8.06 -6.56 17.44
N LEU A 148 -7.67 -6.06 16.26
CA LEU A 148 -8.62 -5.65 15.22
C LEU A 148 -9.65 -6.72 14.87
N PRO A 149 -9.31 -8.01 14.62
CA PRO A 149 -10.30 -9.05 14.35
C PRO A 149 -11.28 -9.26 15.51
N ALA A 150 -10.80 -9.23 16.75
CA ALA A 150 -11.65 -9.34 17.93
C ALA A 150 -12.63 -8.16 18.05
N LYS A 151 -12.17 -6.94 17.76
CA LYS A 151 -13.02 -5.75 17.74
C LYS A 151 -14.06 -5.78 16.62
N GLN A 152 -13.74 -6.34 15.47
CA GLN A 152 -14.72 -6.54 14.40
C GLN A 152 -15.84 -7.51 14.82
N ILE A 153 -15.51 -8.59 15.52
CA ILE A 153 -16.50 -9.52 16.09
C ILE A 153 -17.34 -8.81 17.17
N GLU A 154 -16.71 -8.03 18.05
CA GLU A 154 -17.39 -7.25 19.09
C GLU A 154 -18.42 -6.29 18.48
N PHE A 155 -18.04 -5.48 17.48
CA PHE A 155 -18.96 -4.58 16.78
C PHE A 155 -20.09 -5.33 16.05
N ALA A 156 -19.80 -6.47 15.44
CA ALA A 156 -20.83 -7.30 14.82
C ALA A 156 -21.91 -7.69 15.85
N ARG A 157 -21.52 -8.02 17.08
CA ARG A 157 -22.43 -8.38 18.18
C ARG A 157 -23.14 -7.18 18.81
N GLU A 158 -22.50 -6.02 18.85
CA GLU A 158 -23.14 -4.78 19.31
C GLU A 158 -24.25 -4.31 18.38
N ILE A 159 -23.99 -4.40 17.05
CA ILE A 159 -24.97 -4.02 16.03
C ILE A 159 -26.15 -4.99 16.01
N LEU A 160 -25.88 -6.29 16.16
CA LEU A 160 -26.84 -7.37 16.11
C LEU A 160 -26.70 -8.27 17.36
N PRO A 161 -27.36 -7.94 18.46
CA PRO A 161 -27.39 -8.81 19.63
C PRO A 161 -28.00 -10.17 19.24
N GLY A 162 -27.23 -11.25 19.46
CA GLY A 162 -27.65 -12.61 19.11
C GLY A 162 -27.13 -13.14 17.79
N VAL A 163 -26.11 -12.50 17.18
CA VAL A 163 -25.37 -13.02 16.01
C VAL A 163 -24.95 -14.48 16.25
N ARG A 164 -25.33 -15.35 15.32
CA ARG A 164 -25.00 -16.78 15.31
C ARG A 164 -24.14 -17.18 14.13
N THR A 165 -24.28 -16.46 13.01
CA THR A 165 -23.54 -16.78 11.79
C THR A 165 -22.91 -15.51 11.22
N ILE A 166 -21.58 -15.51 11.13
CA ILE A 166 -20.79 -14.41 10.59
C ILE A 166 -20.30 -14.81 9.21
N GLY A 167 -20.62 -14.02 8.18
CA GLY A 167 -20.06 -14.16 6.85
C GLY A 167 -18.67 -13.49 6.80
N LEU A 168 -17.73 -14.11 6.12
CA LEU A 168 -16.41 -13.55 5.82
C LEU A 168 -16.31 -13.38 4.30
N LEU A 169 -16.32 -12.13 3.83
CA LEU A 169 -15.99 -11.84 2.43
C LEU A 169 -14.48 -11.77 2.30
N THR A 170 -13.89 -12.73 1.61
CA THR A 170 -12.44 -12.92 1.52
C THR A 170 -11.92 -12.79 0.07
N ASN A 171 -10.61 -12.73 -0.08
CA ASN A 171 -9.90 -12.81 -1.35
C ASN A 171 -8.67 -13.71 -1.14
N SER A 172 -8.81 -14.99 -1.43
CA SER A 172 -7.78 -16.00 -1.15
C SER A 172 -6.50 -15.84 -1.97
N THR A 173 -6.53 -15.02 -3.03
CA THR A 173 -5.32 -14.69 -3.82
C THR A 173 -4.44 -13.63 -3.15
N ASP A 174 -4.94 -12.88 -2.17
CA ASP A 174 -4.13 -11.98 -1.36
C ASP A 174 -3.51 -12.77 -0.20
N PRO A 175 -2.17 -12.81 -0.06
CA PRO A 175 -1.50 -13.62 0.96
C PRO A 175 -1.89 -13.30 2.40
N LYS A 176 -2.46 -12.12 2.65
CA LYS A 176 -2.94 -11.69 3.95
C LYS A 176 -4.31 -12.29 4.32
N ALA A 177 -5.13 -12.65 3.33
CA ALA A 177 -6.51 -13.04 3.59
C ALA A 177 -6.65 -14.40 4.33
N PRO A 178 -5.91 -15.47 3.97
CA PRO A 178 -6.06 -16.76 4.67
C PRO A 178 -5.81 -16.68 6.18
N PRO A 179 -4.69 -16.11 6.69
CA PRO A 179 -4.48 -16.01 8.13
C PRO A 179 -5.52 -15.13 8.82
N GLN A 180 -5.95 -14.02 8.20
CA GLN A 180 -7.00 -13.16 8.73
C GLN A 180 -8.36 -13.89 8.84
N ALA A 181 -8.73 -14.67 7.83
CA ALA A 181 -9.95 -15.47 7.86
C ALA A 181 -9.88 -16.51 8.99
N GLN A 182 -8.78 -17.24 9.10
CA GLN A 182 -8.58 -18.24 10.15
C GLN A 182 -8.67 -17.66 11.57
N GLU A 183 -8.11 -16.47 11.78
CA GLU A 183 -8.21 -15.76 13.05
C GLU A 183 -9.67 -15.37 13.36
N LEU A 184 -10.39 -14.78 12.41
CA LEU A 184 -11.80 -14.42 12.56
C LEU A 184 -12.68 -15.65 12.81
N GLU A 185 -12.44 -16.76 12.12
CA GLU A 185 -13.14 -18.02 12.35
C GLU A 185 -12.89 -18.58 13.76
N SER A 186 -11.64 -18.50 14.25
CA SER A 186 -11.30 -18.90 15.61
C SER A 186 -12.01 -18.05 16.65
N LEU A 187 -11.96 -16.72 16.48
CA LEU A 187 -12.61 -15.77 17.37
C LEU A 187 -14.15 -15.90 17.36
N ALA A 188 -14.77 -16.12 16.18
CA ALA A 188 -16.20 -16.37 16.08
C ALA A 188 -16.63 -17.59 16.94
N ARG A 189 -15.86 -18.68 16.90
CA ARG A 189 -16.11 -19.86 17.74
C ARG A 189 -16.05 -19.56 19.24
N THR A 190 -15.12 -18.70 19.68
CA THR A 190 -15.02 -18.36 21.13
C THR A 190 -16.23 -17.61 21.66
N VAL A 191 -16.97 -16.94 20.78
CA VAL A 191 -18.21 -16.22 21.14
C VAL A 191 -19.49 -17.00 20.81
N GLY A 192 -19.35 -18.28 20.41
CA GLY A 192 -20.47 -19.15 20.10
C GLY A 192 -21.12 -18.90 18.72
N ALA A 193 -20.43 -18.21 17.83
CA ALA A 193 -20.87 -17.97 16.46
C ALA A 193 -20.19 -18.90 15.46
N LYS A 194 -20.88 -19.23 14.34
CA LYS A 194 -20.31 -19.91 13.18
C LYS A 194 -19.77 -18.86 12.21
N ALA A 195 -18.60 -19.07 11.65
CA ALA A 195 -18.12 -18.30 10.50
C ALA A 195 -18.34 -19.07 9.20
N VAL A 196 -18.69 -18.35 8.13
CA VAL A 196 -18.86 -18.87 6.77
C VAL A 196 -18.12 -17.96 5.82
N SER A 197 -17.14 -18.50 5.09
CA SER A 197 -16.33 -17.74 4.15
C SER A 197 -16.90 -17.82 2.73
N ALA A 198 -16.86 -16.70 1.99
CA ALA A 198 -17.11 -16.65 0.55
C ALA A 198 -16.01 -15.84 -0.12
N ASP A 199 -15.45 -16.40 -1.19
CA ASP A 199 -14.29 -15.86 -1.89
C ASP A 199 -14.72 -14.97 -3.06
N ALA A 200 -14.03 -13.83 -3.17
CA ALA A 200 -14.08 -12.94 -4.32
C ALA A 200 -12.66 -12.62 -4.71
N ASN A 201 -12.16 -13.23 -5.77
CA ASN A 201 -10.76 -13.11 -6.20
C ASN A 201 -10.55 -12.02 -7.25
N VAL A 202 -11.64 -11.63 -7.92
CA VAL A 202 -11.72 -10.50 -8.85
C VAL A 202 -12.97 -9.66 -8.53
N PRO A 203 -13.05 -8.41 -9.00
CA PRO A 203 -14.19 -7.53 -8.69
C PRO A 203 -15.55 -8.09 -9.08
N GLU A 204 -15.62 -8.89 -10.14
CA GLU A 204 -16.84 -9.51 -10.65
C GLU A 204 -17.42 -10.56 -9.70
N ASP A 205 -16.58 -11.22 -8.90
CA ASP A 205 -16.98 -12.27 -7.97
C ASP A 205 -17.78 -11.74 -6.77
N ILE A 206 -17.63 -10.45 -6.44
CA ILE A 206 -18.17 -9.81 -5.22
C ILE A 206 -19.67 -10.05 -5.08
N ASN A 207 -20.43 -9.85 -6.15
CA ASN A 207 -21.88 -10.02 -6.09
C ASN A 207 -22.29 -11.48 -5.86
N GLY A 208 -21.58 -12.42 -6.50
CA GLY A 208 -21.77 -13.87 -6.31
C GLY A 208 -21.40 -14.31 -4.89
N ALA A 209 -20.27 -13.85 -4.36
CA ALA A 209 -19.82 -14.16 -3.01
C ALA A 209 -20.80 -13.64 -1.95
N LEU A 210 -21.29 -12.39 -2.08
CA LEU A 210 -22.30 -11.84 -1.18
C LEU A 210 -23.66 -12.56 -1.33
N GLN A 211 -24.00 -13.02 -2.53
CA GLN A 211 -25.20 -13.83 -2.75
C GLN A 211 -25.10 -15.20 -2.06
N ALA A 212 -23.93 -15.84 -2.11
CA ALA A 212 -23.67 -17.08 -1.40
C ALA A 212 -23.81 -16.90 0.12
N LEU A 213 -23.22 -15.83 0.69
CA LEU A 213 -23.37 -15.50 2.10
C LEU A 213 -24.83 -15.23 2.50
N ALA A 214 -25.60 -14.55 1.65
CA ALA A 214 -27.02 -14.34 1.88
C ALA A 214 -27.82 -15.66 1.86
N GLY A 215 -27.45 -16.60 0.97
CA GLY A 215 -28.02 -17.95 0.91
C GLY A 215 -27.76 -18.77 2.17
N GLU A 216 -26.59 -18.61 2.79
CA GLU A 216 -26.21 -19.20 4.07
C GLU A 216 -26.88 -18.51 5.28
N ARG A 217 -27.69 -17.48 5.04
CA ARG A 217 -28.40 -16.69 6.05
C ARG A 217 -27.46 -16.14 7.14
N VAL A 218 -26.31 -15.59 6.72
CA VAL A 218 -25.41 -14.94 7.67
C VAL A 218 -26.07 -13.70 8.25
N ASP A 219 -25.85 -13.46 9.54
CA ASP A 219 -26.44 -12.32 10.25
C ASP A 219 -25.70 -11.02 9.94
N VAL A 220 -24.37 -11.10 9.73
CA VAL A 220 -23.48 -9.98 9.45
C VAL A 220 -22.30 -10.45 8.60
N VAL A 221 -21.76 -9.58 7.76
CA VAL A 221 -20.56 -9.86 6.95
C VAL A 221 -19.39 -9.02 7.44
N ILE A 222 -18.28 -9.67 7.73
CA ILE A 222 -16.99 -9.00 7.93
C ILE A 222 -16.22 -9.06 6.61
N VAL A 223 -15.82 -7.91 6.10
CA VAL A 223 -15.06 -7.79 4.85
C VAL A 223 -13.57 -7.73 5.19
N LEU A 224 -12.81 -8.69 4.66
CA LEU A 224 -11.38 -8.80 4.93
C LEU A 224 -10.59 -7.65 4.29
N GLN A 225 -9.43 -7.37 4.87
CA GLN A 225 -8.61 -6.22 4.52
C GLN A 225 -7.62 -6.54 3.38
N THR A 226 -8.11 -6.70 2.16
CA THR A 226 -7.29 -6.91 0.95
C THR A 226 -7.35 -5.73 0.01
N SER A 227 -6.37 -5.61 -0.90
CA SER A 227 -6.30 -4.49 -1.86
C SER A 227 -7.49 -4.47 -2.82
N MET A 228 -7.90 -5.64 -3.30
CA MET A 228 -9.02 -5.77 -4.24
C MET A 228 -10.35 -5.42 -3.56
N LEU A 229 -10.63 -5.97 -2.38
CA LEU A 229 -11.87 -5.67 -1.64
C LEU A 229 -11.93 -4.18 -1.25
N LEU A 230 -10.79 -3.59 -0.87
CA LEU A 230 -10.72 -2.17 -0.56
C LEU A 230 -10.99 -1.28 -1.78
N SER A 231 -10.37 -1.57 -2.93
CA SER A 231 -10.61 -0.83 -4.17
C SER A 231 -12.02 -1.02 -4.73
N SER A 232 -12.71 -2.09 -4.32
CA SER A 232 -14.09 -2.43 -4.71
C SER A 232 -15.14 -1.98 -3.68
N SER A 233 -14.78 -1.10 -2.75
CA SER A 233 -15.63 -0.71 -1.61
C SER A 233 -17.03 -0.25 -2.02
N GLN A 234 -17.17 0.51 -3.12
CA GLN A 234 -18.49 0.94 -3.64
C GLN A 234 -19.33 -0.26 -4.11
N ASN A 235 -18.71 -1.21 -4.81
CA ASN A 235 -19.36 -2.42 -5.30
C ASN A 235 -19.87 -3.27 -4.12
N ILE A 236 -19.02 -3.46 -3.11
CA ILE A 236 -19.36 -4.23 -1.91
C ILE A 236 -20.52 -3.58 -1.16
N ALA A 237 -20.44 -2.26 -0.91
CA ALA A 237 -21.47 -1.53 -0.18
C ALA A 237 -22.83 -1.61 -0.91
N THR A 238 -22.84 -1.38 -2.22
CA THR A 238 -24.06 -1.45 -3.05
C THR A 238 -24.66 -2.87 -3.05
N ALA A 239 -23.82 -3.89 -3.26
CA ALA A 239 -24.28 -5.28 -3.32
C ALA A 239 -24.76 -5.80 -1.95
N ALA A 240 -24.09 -5.43 -0.85
CA ALA A 240 -24.49 -5.79 0.51
C ALA A 240 -25.81 -5.12 0.89
N LEU A 241 -25.99 -3.84 0.57
CA LEU A 241 -27.24 -3.11 0.82
C LEU A 241 -28.41 -3.73 0.07
N ALA A 242 -28.24 -4.07 -1.21
CA ALA A 242 -29.27 -4.72 -2.02
C ALA A 242 -29.71 -6.07 -1.44
N LYS A 243 -28.82 -6.77 -0.75
CA LYS A 243 -29.07 -8.06 -0.09
C LYS A 243 -29.45 -7.92 1.39
N ARG A 244 -29.54 -6.68 1.90
CA ARG A 244 -29.79 -6.38 3.33
C ARG A 244 -28.81 -7.07 4.27
N LEU A 245 -27.55 -7.18 3.86
CA LEU A 245 -26.48 -7.74 4.66
C LEU A 245 -25.78 -6.63 5.45
N PRO A 246 -25.88 -6.60 6.78
CA PRO A 246 -25.08 -5.71 7.61
C PRO A 246 -23.59 -6.04 7.42
N THR A 247 -22.73 -5.01 7.39
CA THR A 247 -21.31 -5.19 7.07
C THR A 247 -20.40 -4.48 8.06
N VAL A 248 -19.31 -5.14 8.44
CA VAL A 248 -18.23 -4.60 9.29
C VAL A 248 -16.94 -4.60 8.47
N TYR A 249 -16.21 -3.48 8.52
CA TYR A 249 -15.03 -3.27 7.69
C TYR A 249 -13.81 -2.88 8.54
N GLY A 250 -12.62 -3.12 8.01
CA GLY A 250 -11.35 -2.68 8.60
C GLY A 250 -10.87 -1.31 8.10
N TYR A 251 -11.53 -0.72 7.09
CA TYR A 251 -11.13 0.55 6.51
C TYR A 251 -12.30 1.52 6.38
N ARG A 252 -12.02 2.79 6.72
CA ARG A 252 -12.96 3.91 6.62
C ARG A 252 -13.52 4.11 5.20
N GLU A 253 -12.72 3.81 4.18
CA GLU A 253 -13.08 3.97 2.77
C GLU A 253 -14.35 3.21 2.40
N HIS A 254 -14.58 2.05 3.02
CA HIS A 254 -15.81 1.29 2.82
C HIS A 254 -17.05 2.01 3.35
N VAL A 255 -16.93 2.69 4.51
CA VAL A 255 -18.05 3.47 5.07
C VAL A 255 -18.32 4.72 4.22
N LEU A 256 -17.27 5.38 3.71
CA LEU A 256 -17.42 6.48 2.76
C LEU A 256 -18.09 6.05 1.45
N ALA A 257 -17.98 4.78 1.08
CA ALA A 257 -18.65 4.16 -0.07
C ALA A 257 -20.09 3.68 0.24
N GLY A 258 -20.61 3.89 1.46
CA GLY A 258 -21.95 3.48 1.87
C GLY A 258 -22.02 2.22 2.73
N GLY A 259 -20.89 1.70 3.20
CA GLY A 259 -20.84 0.60 4.16
C GLY A 259 -21.32 1.01 5.56
N LEU A 260 -21.72 0.02 6.38
CA LEU A 260 -22.39 0.29 7.65
C LEU A 260 -21.42 0.84 8.72
N ILE A 261 -20.35 0.12 9.04
CA ILE A 261 -19.38 0.48 10.08
C ILE A 261 -17.97 0.02 9.75
N SER A 262 -16.99 0.80 10.13
CA SER A 262 -15.58 0.39 10.07
C SER A 262 -14.85 0.66 11.38
N TYR A 263 -13.95 -0.24 11.72
CA TYR A 263 -12.97 -0.07 12.77
C TYR A 263 -11.62 -0.56 12.28
N GLY A 264 -10.62 0.30 12.29
CA GLY A 264 -9.28 -0.05 11.80
C GLY A 264 -8.40 1.16 11.50
N VAL A 265 -7.50 1.00 10.56
CA VAL A 265 -6.44 1.95 10.25
C VAL A 265 -6.92 3.08 9.35
N ASP A 266 -6.50 4.31 9.63
CA ASP A 266 -6.61 5.41 8.66
C ASP A 266 -5.40 5.38 7.70
N LEU A 267 -5.62 4.83 6.50
CA LEU A 267 -4.56 4.70 5.49
C LEU A 267 -4.02 6.04 4.99
N ARG A 268 -4.80 7.11 5.03
CA ARG A 268 -4.38 8.43 4.56
C ARG A 268 -3.29 9.02 5.46
N TRP A 269 -3.38 8.77 6.75
CA TRP A 269 -2.39 9.24 7.72
C TRP A 269 -1.03 8.57 7.52
N PHE A 270 -1.02 7.27 7.18
CA PHE A 270 0.22 6.51 6.96
C PHE A 270 1.00 6.99 5.73
N LEU A 271 0.31 7.39 4.68
CA LEU A 271 0.95 7.83 3.42
C LEU A 271 1.53 9.25 3.49
N SER A 272 1.04 10.10 4.41
CA SER A 272 1.39 11.52 4.41
C SER A 272 2.64 11.88 5.22
N ARG A 273 2.96 11.20 6.30
CA ARG A 273 4.03 11.63 7.22
C ARG A 273 5.11 10.59 7.54
N ARG A 274 4.77 9.34 7.79
CA ARG A 274 5.74 8.36 8.32
C ARG A 274 6.72 7.78 7.31
N LEU A 275 6.34 7.61 6.06
CA LEU A 275 7.25 7.11 5.01
C LEU A 275 8.46 8.03 4.82
N LEU A 276 8.25 9.34 4.97
CA LEU A 276 9.24 10.37 4.70
C LEU A 276 10.12 10.69 5.92
N CYS A 277 9.63 10.43 7.13
CA CYS A 277 10.38 10.72 8.37
C CYS A 277 11.47 9.71 8.69
N ARG A 278 11.35 8.45 8.30
CA ARG A 278 12.38 7.43 8.56
C ARG A 278 13.69 7.62 7.78
N GLN A 279 13.65 8.38 6.69
CA GLN A 279 14.86 8.65 5.88
C GLN A 279 15.64 9.89 6.33
N ASN A 280 15.12 10.69 7.26
CA ASN A 280 15.82 11.86 7.78
C ASN A 280 15.77 11.90 9.32
N PRO A 281 16.71 11.23 10.02
CA PRO A 281 16.76 11.18 11.49
C PRO A 281 16.98 12.55 12.15
N ALA A 282 17.32 13.60 11.38
CA ALA A 282 17.53 14.96 11.88
C ALA A 282 16.22 15.78 12.03
N ARG A 283 15.06 15.27 11.59
CA ARG A 283 13.76 15.93 11.80
C ARG A 283 12.91 15.10 12.75
N SER A 284 12.77 15.57 13.99
CA SER A 284 11.84 14.99 14.93
C SER A 284 10.41 15.08 14.38
N CYS A 285 9.79 13.93 14.09
CA CYS A 285 8.37 13.85 13.77
C CYS A 285 7.57 13.76 15.07
N THR A 286 7.70 14.77 15.94
CA THR A 286 6.88 14.96 17.13
C THR A 286 5.74 15.92 16.79
N GLY A 287 4.51 15.39 16.80
CA GLY A 287 3.29 16.16 16.63
C GLY A 287 2.14 15.27 16.25
#